data_07cd85a67325a77233c261fea04c24a7
#
_entry.id   07cd85a67325a77233c261fea04c24a7
#
_cell.length_a   1.000
_cell.length_b   1.000
_cell.length_c   1.000
_cell.angle_alpha   90.00
_cell.angle_beta   90.00
_cell.angle_gamma   90.00
#
_symmetry.space_group_name_H-M   'P 1'
#
loop_
_entity.id
_entity.type
_entity.pdbx_description
1 polymer ?
#
loop_
_entity_poly.entity_id
_entity_poly.type
_entity_poly.pdbx_seq_one_letter_code
_entity_poly.pdbx_strand_id
1 'polypeptide(L)'
;MRVERIALRGGGEAFLCEEAAEYVAACGVKAILTDAVSVGPADNEAMIHTILMRGGVAIVENVTLDAVADGDYLLFAFPMKLGGADGAPVRAVLVGPGE
;
A
#
# COMPACT_ATOMS: atom_id res chain seq x y z
N MET A 1 0.21 -7.56 -14.91
CA MET A 1 1.10 -6.98 -13.88
C MET A 1 1.86 -8.09 -13.19
N ARG A 2 3.15 -7.92 -13.04
CA ARG A 2 3.99 -9.00 -12.50
C ARG A 2 4.62 -8.66 -11.14
N VAL A 3 4.38 -7.49 -10.63
CA VAL A 3 4.91 -7.11 -9.32
C VAL A 3 4.04 -7.68 -8.23
N GLU A 4 4.66 -8.06 -7.13
CA GLU A 4 3.92 -8.61 -5.99
C GLU A 4 3.48 -7.53 -5.01
N ARG A 5 4.17 -6.42 -5.00
CA ARG A 5 3.88 -5.33 -4.08
C ARG A 5 4.03 -4.01 -4.82
N ILE A 6 3.22 -3.04 -4.45
CA ILE A 6 3.17 -1.75 -5.13
C ILE A 6 3.31 -0.64 -4.09
N ALA A 7 4.15 0.36 -4.39
CA ALA A 7 4.18 1.58 -3.60
C ALA A 7 3.76 2.73 -4.49
N LEU A 8 2.78 3.50 -4.04
CA LEU A 8 2.21 4.61 -4.80
C LEU A 8 2.65 5.93 -4.18
N ARG A 9 3.45 6.68 -4.94
CA ARG A 9 3.85 8.02 -4.55
C ARG A 9 2.94 9.01 -5.25
N GLY A 10 2.03 9.62 -4.49
CA GLY A 10 1.05 10.54 -5.03
C GLY A 10 1.01 11.88 -4.33
N GLY A 11 2.08 12.23 -3.60
CA GLY A 11 2.11 13.49 -2.86
C GLY A 11 1.11 13.54 -1.72
N GLY A 12 0.67 12.38 -1.26
CA GLY A 12 -0.31 12.30 -0.17
C GLY A 12 -1.74 12.46 -0.61
N GLU A 13 -1.99 12.59 -1.92
CA GLU A 13 -3.34 12.94 -2.41
C GLU A 13 -3.89 12.00 -3.48
N ALA A 14 -3.18 10.94 -3.81
CA ALA A 14 -3.68 9.99 -4.81
C ALA A 14 -4.44 8.86 -4.13
N PHE A 15 -5.56 8.47 -4.73
CA PHE A 15 -6.41 7.43 -4.18
C PHE A 15 -6.78 6.42 -5.26
N LEU A 16 -7.12 5.20 -4.84
CA LEU A 16 -7.65 4.20 -5.75
C LEU A 16 -9.16 4.35 -5.87
N CYS A 17 -9.67 4.21 -7.09
CA CYS A 17 -11.12 4.02 -7.30
C CYS A 17 -11.43 2.53 -7.15
N GLU A 18 -12.72 2.18 -7.14
CA GLU A 18 -13.13 0.79 -6.97
C GLU A 18 -12.55 -0.11 -8.06
N GLU A 19 -12.60 0.35 -9.31
CA GLU A 19 -12.09 -0.44 -10.43
C GLU A 19 -10.60 -0.70 -10.29
N ALA A 20 -9.84 0.30 -9.87
CA ALA A 20 -8.40 0.14 -9.66
C ALA A 20 -8.12 -0.84 -8.52
N ALA A 21 -8.88 -0.74 -7.42
CA ALA A 21 -8.72 -1.66 -6.30
C ALA A 21 -9.04 -3.09 -6.71
N GLU A 22 -10.09 -3.29 -7.49
CA GLU A 22 -10.43 -4.64 -7.96
C GLU A 22 -9.38 -5.19 -8.91
N TYR A 23 -8.80 -4.34 -9.74
CA TYR A 23 -7.72 -4.76 -10.62
C TYR A 23 -6.49 -5.20 -9.82
N VAL A 24 -6.12 -4.41 -8.83
CA VAL A 24 -4.98 -4.73 -7.96
C VAL A 24 -5.20 -6.08 -7.27
N ALA A 25 -6.39 -6.28 -6.71
CA ALA A 25 -6.73 -7.53 -6.04
C ALA A 25 -6.70 -8.71 -7.01
N ALA A 26 -7.24 -8.52 -8.21
CA ALA A 26 -7.29 -9.59 -9.22
C ALA A 26 -5.91 -9.99 -9.73
N CYS A 27 -4.95 -9.05 -9.71
CA CYS A 27 -3.58 -9.32 -10.16
C CYS A 27 -2.75 -10.08 -9.14
N GLY A 28 -3.29 -10.36 -7.95
CA GLY A 28 -2.56 -11.10 -6.93
C GLY A 28 -1.51 -10.29 -6.20
N VAL A 29 -1.66 -8.99 -6.19
CA VAL A 29 -0.75 -8.11 -5.45
C VAL A 29 -0.86 -8.43 -3.96
N LYS A 30 0.26 -8.56 -3.27
CA LYS A 30 0.29 -8.96 -1.87
C LYS A 30 0.23 -7.77 -0.93
N ALA A 31 0.69 -6.61 -1.36
CA ALA A 31 0.69 -5.42 -0.51
C ALA A 31 0.68 -4.18 -1.36
N ILE A 32 0.03 -3.14 -0.84
CA ILE A 32 0.05 -1.82 -1.44
C ILE A 32 0.43 -0.80 -0.36
N LEU A 33 1.39 0.04 -0.67
CA LEU A 33 1.83 1.11 0.20
C LEU A 33 1.46 2.44 -0.45
N THR A 34 1.04 3.40 0.35
CA THR A 34 0.73 4.73 -0.17
C THR A 34 1.22 5.81 0.78
N ASP A 35 1.60 6.94 0.20
CA ASP A 35 1.96 8.11 0.99
C ASP A 35 0.72 8.92 1.40
N ALA A 36 -0.46 8.52 0.97
CA ALA A 36 -1.72 9.13 1.40
C ALA A 36 -2.13 8.60 2.77
N VAL A 37 -2.98 9.34 3.45
CA VAL A 37 -3.53 8.93 4.74
C VAL A 37 -4.39 7.67 4.59
N SER A 38 -5.04 7.52 3.44
CA SER A 38 -5.84 6.35 3.12
C SER A 38 -5.62 5.99 1.67
N VAL A 39 -5.71 4.70 1.37
CA VAL A 39 -5.60 4.21 0.00
C VAL A 39 -6.85 4.53 -0.82
N GLY A 40 -7.96 4.82 -0.17
CA GLY A 40 -9.21 5.23 -0.81
C GLY A 40 -9.61 6.64 -0.42
N PRO A 41 -10.45 7.28 -1.23
CA PRO A 41 -10.95 8.63 -0.92
C PRO A 41 -11.82 8.61 0.32
N ALA A 42 -11.91 9.74 1.01
CA ALA A 42 -12.60 9.83 2.29
C ALA A 42 -14.06 9.37 2.22
N ASP A 43 -14.71 9.59 1.10
CA ASP A 43 -16.12 9.23 0.93
C ASP A 43 -16.33 7.78 0.50
N ASN A 44 -15.26 7.03 0.27
CA ASN A 44 -15.38 5.64 -0.19
C ASN A 44 -14.26 4.75 0.35
N GLU A 45 -13.56 5.16 1.41
CA GLU A 45 -12.39 4.41 1.85
C GLU A 45 -12.74 3.02 2.40
N ALA A 46 -13.91 2.89 3.04
CA ALA A 46 -14.32 1.60 3.57
C ALA A 46 -14.48 0.55 2.46
N MET A 47 -15.04 0.95 1.33
CA MET A 47 -15.23 0.05 0.20
C MET A 47 -13.87 -0.33 -0.41
N ILE A 48 -12.96 0.63 -0.58
CA ILE A 48 -11.65 0.36 -1.14
C ILE A 48 -10.86 -0.60 -0.24
N HIS A 49 -10.89 -0.36 1.07
CA HIS A 49 -10.24 -1.27 2.02
C HIS A 49 -10.84 -2.67 1.94
N THR A 50 -12.16 -2.76 1.85
CA THR A 50 -12.85 -4.05 1.77
C THR A 50 -12.44 -4.83 0.52
N ILE A 51 -12.40 -4.18 -0.63
CA ILE A 51 -12.00 -4.83 -1.88
C ILE A 51 -10.58 -5.39 -1.77
N LEU A 52 -9.65 -4.58 -1.29
CA LEU A 52 -8.26 -4.99 -1.19
C LEU A 52 -8.09 -6.10 -0.17
N MET A 53 -8.71 -5.98 0.99
CA MET A 53 -8.55 -6.98 2.05
C MET A 53 -9.17 -8.31 1.67
N ARG A 54 -10.29 -8.30 0.98
CA ARG A 54 -10.90 -9.55 0.47
C ARG A 54 -10.00 -10.24 -0.54
N GLY A 55 -9.21 -9.46 -1.28
CA GLY A 55 -8.24 -10.01 -2.22
C GLY A 55 -6.93 -10.43 -1.58
N GLY A 56 -6.81 -10.32 -0.27
CA GLY A 56 -5.59 -10.70 0.43
C GLY A 56 -4.47 -9.67 0.31
N VAL A 57 -4.80 -8.42 0.01
CA VAL A 57 -3.81 -7.36 -0.16
C VAL A 57 -3.59 -6.66 1.18
N ALA A 58 -2.37 -6.66 1.67
CA ALA A 58 -2.01 -5.88 2.86
C ALA A 58 -1.92 -4.40 2.48
N ILE A 59 -2.40 -3.53 3.36
CA ILE A 59 -2.45 -2.10 3.10
C ILE A 59 -1.56 -1.37 4.10
N VAL A 60 -0.61 -0.58 3.59
CA VAL A 60 0.28 0.24 4.42
C VAL A 60 0.09 1.69 3.98
N GLU A 61 -0.36 2.53 4.89
CA GLU A 61 -0.73 3.91 4.58
C GLU A 61 0.20 4.89 5.26
N ASN A 62 0.21 6.11 4.75
CA ASN A 62 0.92 7.23 5.36
C ASN A 62 2.44 7.03 5.43
N VAL A 63 3.02 6.35 4.43
CA VAL A 63 4.47 6.23 4.34
C VAL A 63 5.06 7.46 3.68
N THR A 64 6.35 7.69 3.87
CA THR A 64 7.05 8.84 3.28
C THR A 64 7.80 8.36 2.04
N LEU A 65 7.41 8.88 0.89
CA LEU A 65 7.99 8.49 -0.39
C LEU A 65 8.60 9.66 -1.17
N ASP A 66 8.72 10.83 -0.55
CA ASP A 66 9.12 12.05 -1.26
C ASP A 66 10.43 11.89 -2.02
N ALA A 67 11.39 11.23 -1.41
CA ALA A 67 12.73 11.10 -1.98
C ALA A 67 12.93 9.78 -2.74
N VAL A 68 11.85 9.02 -2.95
CA VAL A 68 11.94 7.71 -3.60
C VAL A 68 11.62 7.86 -5.08
N ALA A 69 12.59 7.56 -5.92
CA ALA A 69 12.38 7.58 -7.36
C ALA A 69 11.58 6.35 -7.80
N ASP A 70 10.94 6.46 -8.94
CA ASP A 70 10.27 5.31 -9.53
C ASP A 70 11.30 4.22 -9.83
N GLY A 71 10.94 2.98 -9.58
CA GLY A 71 11.84 1.88 -9.81
C GLY A 71 11.45 0.66 -9.01
N ASP A 72 12.30 -0.34 -9.07
CA ASP A 72 12.10 -1.60 -8.35
C ASP A 72 12.96 -1.60 -7.10
N TYR A 73 12.38 -2.06 -6.00
CA TYR A 73 13.01 -2.03 -4.69
C TYR A 73 12.74 -3.32 -3.94
N LEU A 74 13.58 -3.60 -2.97
CA LEU A 74 13.32 -4.65 -2.00
C LEU A 74 12.66 -3.99 -0.80
N LEU A 75 11.49 -4.51 -0.41
CA LEU A 75 10.70 -3.95 0.69
C LEU A 75 10.91 -4.75 1.96
N PHE A 76 11.18 -4.07 3.05
CA PHE A 76 11.12 -4.62 4.39
C PHE A 76 10.02 -3.86 5.14
N ALA A 77 9.02 -4.58 5.64
CA ALA A 77 7.92 -3.95 6.37
C ALA A 77 7.64 -4.80 7.62
N PHE A 78 7.95 -4.25 8.77
CA PHE A 78 7.84 -4.97 10.04
C PHE A 78 6.78 -4.31 10.90
N PRO A 79 5.59 -4.92 11.02
CA PRO A 79 4.55 -4.36 11.86
C PRO A 79 4.86 -4.59 13.34
N MET A 80 4.42 -3.65 14.17
CA MET A 80 4.42 -3.84 15.60
C MET A 80 3.43 -4.94 15.95
N LYS A 81 3.80 -5.83 16.85
CA LYS A 81 2.96 -6.95 17.21
C LYS A 81 1.92 -6.50 18.23
N LEU A 82 0.72 -6.20 17.76
CA LEU A 82 -0.40 -5.78 18.59
C LEU A 82 -1.50 -6.81 18.48
N GLY A 83 -1.56 -7.73 19.47
CA GLY A 83 -2.55 -8.80 19.45
C GLY A 83 -3.96 -8.25 19.56
N GLY A 84 -4.87 -8.76 18.71
CA GLY A 84 -6.28 -8.37 18.74
C GLY A 84 -6.58 -7.04 18.06
N ALA A 85 -5.58 -6.35 17.53
CA ALA A 85 -5.80 -5.09 16.81
C ALA A 85 -6.05 -5.37 15.34
N ASP A 86 -6.77 -4.45 14.68
CA ASP A 86 -7.03 -4.56 13.24
C ASP A 86 -5.96 -3.85 12.41
N GLY A 87 -4.98 -3.23 13.05
CA GLY A 87 -3.87 -2.59 12.38
C GLY A 87 -2.76 -2.29 13.36
N ALA A 88 -1.60 -1.91 12.84
CA ALA A 88 -0.44 -1.65 13.68
C ALA A 88 0.52 -0.72 12.95
N PRO A 89 1.32 0.07 13.70
CA PRO A 89 2.42 0.81 13.08
C PRO A 89 3.39 -0.14 12.42
N VAL A 90 3.96 0.29 11.30
CA VAL A 90 4.87 -0.52 10.50
C VAL A 90 6.15 0.26 10.27
N ARG A 91 7.29 -0.41 10.47
CA ARG A 91 8.56 0.13 9.99
C ARG A 91 8.75 -0.37 8.56
N ALA A 92 8.60 0.54 7.60
CA ALA A 92 8.74 0.19 6.19
C ALA A 92 10.03 0.80 5.65
N VAL A 93 10.84 0.00 4.97
CA VAL A 93 12.11 0.42 4.40
C VAL A 93 12.22 -0.14 3.00
N LEU A 94 12.65 0.70 2.06
CA LEU A 94 12.95 0.28 0.71
C LEU A 94 14.46 0.26 0.51
N VAL A 95 14.96 -0.83 -0.03
CA VAL A 95 16.37 -0.94 -0.40
C VAL A 95 16.44 -0.90 -1.91
N GLY A 96 17.05 0.15 -2.43
CA GLY A 96 17.13 0.37 -3.84
C GLY A 96 18.23 -0.44 -4.51
N PRO A 97 18.34 -0.32 -5.83
CA PRO A 97 19.33 -1.08 -6.59
C PRO A 97 20.77 -0.59 -6.41
N GLY A 98 21.03 0.22 -5.45
CA GLY A 98 22.38 0.62 -5.10
C GLY A 98 22.99 1.63 -6.09
N GLU A 99 23.10 2.82 -5.65
CA GLU A 99 23.67 3.90 -6.45
C GLU A 99 25.01 4.28 -5.96
#